data_f21c2ce2a5536ec815a5ea1c45500493
#
_entry.id   f21c2ce2a5536ec815a5ea1c45500493
#
_cell.length_a   1.000
_cell.length_b   1.000
_cell.length_c   1.000
_cell.angle_alpha   90.00
_cell.angle_beta   90.00
_cell.angle_gamma   90.00
#
_symmetry.space_group_name_H-M   'P 1'
#
loop_
_entity.id
_entity.type
_entity.pdbx_description
1 polymer ?
#
loop_
_entity_poly.entity_id
_entity_poly.type
_entity_poly.pdbx_seq_one_letter_code
_entity_poly.pdbx_strand_id
1 'polypeptide(L)'
;MDKIAYGISFIVMMFSILLNTIDAALLTRAPEPLTEQALVEMQDKFDEYELADEITVVRLSALTHAQRHAVIALQGLVARDKPQIFIDFGYDANDYSISEFEKAGYRISYNDESGNPWNFASLVTKFRSYIADSGYTLYATTEDHGQLNTAINLATLNGWLPVTPADEETVIQLGLKKKADISGDNINLKYLKNFYKEHKDEFRNDALVHMYHYAMGMRDFAVQQKIFVLYIEDADYEARLFRDSIMRELEPSAPIFGWCQYEIKFTESASRYGHYVIPSDHSYNLSILSSFDTAEKFDSAFDGEVQLDPEKHYVAIVYSDGDNLQWIQNGFSEFHTWQGYGLDTPVSWTFPPVASQLAGTDVNRTLAKPQNATFITGPSGGGYARIMNMNSKELEAFSDYTASVMLDSGLEIMTFLDEIKYSTFDSSMQKRLGYFSRYDNIKGGILQLDPNDYAGGGGRVYFSDDKPFVTVGFSLWHPSGDAAQVSNDWLAEQAAIINAKPADIKTIGGYTVINVHPWTVGPDDLAYFVSQLDDGVEVIAVDELLAAVEQNVPHEFAQP
;
A
#
# COMPACT_ATOMS: atom_id res chain seq x y z
N MET A 1 -40.56 -9.43 -3.93
CA MET A 1 -39.20 -9.31 -4.52
C MET A 1 -38.11 -9.78 -3.54
N ASP A 2 -38.27 -9.62 -2.24
CA ASP A 2 -37.24 -9.93 -1.24
C ASP A 2 -36.84 -11.42 -1.12
N LYS A 3 -37.78 -12.34 -1.31
CA LYS A 3 -37.48 -13.79 -1.23
C LYS A 3 -36.64 -14.31 -2.41
N ILE A 4 -36.71 -13.67 -3.57
CA ILE A 4 -35.93 -14.05 -4.75
C ILE A 4 -34.50 -13.51 -4.60
N ALA A 5 -34.33 -12.30 -4.06
CA ALA A 5 -33.03 -11.72 -3.77
C ALA A 5 -32.27 -12.53 -2.71
N TYR A 6 -32.93 -12.97 -1.65
CA TYR A 6 -32.36 -13.87 -0.63
C TYR A 6 -31.96 -15.24 -1.20
N GLY A 7 -32.78 -15.80 -2.09
CA GLY A 7 -32.48 -17.08 -2.74
C GLY A 7 -31.25 -17.02 -3.67
N ILE A 8 -31.11 -15.91 -4.43
CA ILE A 8 -29.96 -15.69 -5.32
C ILE A 8 -28.69 -15.44 -4.50
N SER A 9 -28.77 -14.64 -3.43
CA SER A 9 -27.63 -14.39 -2.53
C SER A 9 -27.16 -15.67 -1.85
N PHE A 10 -28.07 -16.54 -1.41
CA PHE A 10 -27.75 -17.82 -0.80
C PHE A 10 -27.10 -18.80 -1.81
N ILE A 11 -27.61 -18.85 -3.05
CA ILE A 11 -27.04 -19.68 -4.13
C ILE A 11 -25.64 -19.19 -4.51
N VAL A 12 -25.42 -17.88 -4.62
CA VAL A 12 -24.09 -17.29 -4.90
C VAL A 12 -23.13 -17.59 -3.77
N MET A 13 -23.57 -17.47 -2.50
CA MET A 13 -22.76 -17.80 -1.34
C MET A 13 -22.41 -19.29 -1.29
N MET A 14 -23.36 -20.20 -1.57
CA MET A 14 -23.12 -21.64 -1.64
C MET A 14 -22.19 -22.03 -2.81
N PHE A 15 -22.30 -21.36 -3.96
CA PHE A 15 -21.38 -21.56 -5.09
C PHE A 15 -19.97 -21.03 -4.76
N SER A 16 -19.84 -19.90 -4.06
CA SER A 16 -18.54 -19.38 -3.61
C SER A 16 -17.90 -20.31 -2.59
N ILE A 17 -18.67 -20.84 -1.63
CA ILE A 17 -18.20 -21.84 -0.66
C ILE A 17 -17.74 -23.12 -1.37
N LEU A 18 -18.50 -23.59 -2.36
CA LEU A 18 -18.17 -24.81 -3.10
C LEU A 18 -16.93 -24.61 -4.00
N LEU A 19 -16.79 -23.47 -4.65
CA LEU A 19 -15.61 -23.13 -5.45
C LEU A 19 -14.35 -23.02 -4.57
N ASN A 20 -14.43 -22.35 -3.42
CA ASN A 20 -13.29 -22.22 -2.51
C ASN A 20 -12.90 -23.54 -1.81
N THR A 21 -13.87 -24.44 -1.55
CA THR A 21 -13.56 -25.80 -1.05
C THR A 21 -12.93 -26.68 -2.13
N ILE A 22 -13.30 -26.49 -3.40
CA ILE A 22 -12.68 -27.15 -4.54
C ILE A 22 -11.26 -26.58 -4.78
N ASP A 23 -11.06 -25.26 -4.68
CA ASP A 23 -9.74 -24.63 -4.81
C ASP A 23 -8.77 -25.07 -3.71
N ALA A 24 -9.21 -25.17 -2.46
CA ALA A 24 -8.37 -25.69 -1.37
C ALA A 24 -7.93 -27.15 -1.59
N ALA A 25 -8.80 -27.95 -2.27
CA ALA A 25 -8.47 -29.32 -2.66
C ALA A 25 -7.58 -29.39 -3.91
N LEU A 26 -7.61 -28.37 -4.76
CA LEU A 26 -6.86 -28.29 -6.02
C LEU A 26 -5.54 -27.51 -5.87
N LEU A 27 -5.27 -26.86 -4.73
CA LEU A 27 -3.96 -26.24 -4.49
C LEU A 27 -2.85 -27.28 -4.63
N THR A 28 -2.03 -27.08 -5.61
CA THR A 28 -0.81 -27.87 -5.81
C THR A 28 0.21 -27.56 -4.71
N ARG A 29 1.20 -28.41 -4.55
CA ARG A 29 2.39 -28.07 -3.78
C ARG A 29 3.04 -26.83 -4.42
N ALA A 30 3.58 -25.93 -3.61
CA ALA A 30 4.37 -24.80 -4.10
C ALA A 30 5.50 -25.31 -5.03
N PRO A 31 5.73 -24.65 -6.16
CA PRO A 31 6.85 -24.99 -7.04
C PRO A 31 8.19 -24.66 -6.39
N GLU A 32 9.29 -25.04 -7.02
CA GLU A 32 10.63 -24.62 -6.59
C GLU A 32 10.75 -23.09 -6.63
N PRO A 33 11.49 -22.48 -5.69
CA PRO A 33 11.68 -21.04 -5.66
C PRO A 33 12.48 -20.55 -6.87
N LEU A 34 12.23 -19.31 -7.28
CA LEU A 34 13.09 -18.62 -8.24
C LEU A 34 14.48 -18.40 -7.62
N THR A 35 15.49 -18.30 -8.47
CA THR A 35 16.83 -17.91 -8.04
C THR A 35 16.87 -16.44 -7.64
N GLU A 36 17.80 -16.06 -6.78
CA GLU A 36 18.01 -14.66 -6.39
C GLU A 36 18.20 -13.75 -7.61
N GLN A 37 18.96 -14.19 -8.61
CA GLN A 37 19.12 -13.44 -9.86
C GLN A 37 17.78 -13.20 -10.58
N ALA A 38 16.91 -14.21 -10.65
CA ALA A 38 15.59 -14.06 -11.26
C ALA A 38 14.68 -13.10 -10.44
N LEU A 39 14.80 -13.10 -9.10
CA LEU A 39 14.09 -12.14 -8.25
C LEU A 39 14.58 -10.72 -8.49
N VAL A 40 15.88 -10.50 -8.65
CA VAL A 40 16.45 -9.18 -8.98
C VAL A 40 15.94 -8.69 -10.34
N GLU A 41 15.89 -9.57 -11.35
CA GLU A 41 15.36 -9.22 -12.68
C GLU A 41 13.87 -8.86 -12.69
N MET A 42 13.13 -9.21 -11.63
CA MET A 42 11.71 -8.85 -11.47
C MET A 42 11.49 -7.47 -10.80
N GLN A 43 12.52 -6.84 -10.26
CA GLN A 43 12.41 -5.57 -9.53
C GLN A 43 12.06 -4.41 -10.47
N ASP A 44 12.58 -4.41 -11.70
CA ASP A 44 12.41 -3.34 -12.69
C ASP A 44 11.03 -3.41 -13.37
N LYS A 45 9.97 -3.14 -12.61
CA LYS A 45 8.60 -3.21 -13.13
C LYS A 45 8.17 -1.95 -13.88
N PHE A 46 8.69 -0.80 -13.50
CA PHE A 46 8.33 0.51 -14.08
C PHE A 46 9.51 1.13 -14.82
N ASP A 47 9.18 1.95 -15.82
CA ASP A 47 10.21 2.67 -16.57
C ASP A 47 10.92 3.68 -15.65
N GLU A 48 12.25 3.62 -15.63
CA GLU A 48 13.11 4.57 -14.93
C GLU A 48 13.47 5.76 -15.82
N TYR A 49 13.59 6.94 -15.23
CA TYR A 49 13.92 8.16 -15.92
C TYR A 49 15.03 8.93 -15.19
N GLU A 50 15.99 9.48 -15.93
CA GLU A 50 17.02 10.33 -15.36
C GLU A 50 16.45 11.69 -14.95
N LEU A 51 16.70 12.14 -13.72
CA LEU A 51 16.27 13.46 -13.27
C LEU A 51 16.94 14.58 -14.07
N ALA A 52 16.27 15.71 -14.21
CA ALA A 52 16.89 16.91 -14.72
C ALA A 52 17.84 17.55 -13.68
N ASP A 53 18.88 18.25 -14.13
CA ASP A 53 19.84 18.96 -13.25
C ASP A 53 19.19 19.99 -12.32
N GLU A 54 17.99 20.45 -12.66
CA GLU A 54 17.22 21.42 -11.89
C GLU A 54 15.82 20.90 -11.57
N ILE A 55 15.49 20.89 -10.29
CA ILE A 55 14.16 20.54 -9.79
C ILE A 55 13.36 21.82 -9.53
N THR A 56 12.23 21.95 -10.19
CA THR A 56 11.28 23.07 -10.04
C THR A 56 10.29 22.75 -8.94
N VAL A 57 10.39 23.44 -7.81
CA VAL A 57 9.52 23.24 -6.65
C VAL A 57 8.38 24.24 -6.68
N VAL A 58 7.15 23.76 -6.77
CA VAL A 58 5.94 24.59 -6.70
C VAL A 58 5.16 24.31 -5.43
N ARG A 59 4.82 25.34 -4.67
CA ARG A 59 4.00 25.20 -3.47
C ARG A 59 2.55 24.94 -3.84
N LEU A 60 1.94 23.94 -3.23
CA LEU A 60 0.52 23.59 -3.44
C LEU A 60 -0.41 24.79 -3.22
N SER A 61 -0.08 25.67 -2.24
CA SER A 61 -0.84 26.88 -1.92
C SER A 61 -0.83 27.93 -3.03
N ALA A 62 0.10 27.85 -3.99
CA ALA A 62 0.16 28.74 -5.15
C ALA A 62 -0.81 28.32 -6.27
N LEU A 63 -1.53 27.22 -6.12
CA LEU A 63 -2.39 26.61 -7.12
C LEU A 63 -3.83 26.48 -6.61
N THR A 64 -4.81 26.85 -7.43
CA THR A 64 -6.21 26.50 -7.18
C THR A 64 -6.41 24.98 -7.27
N HIS A 65 -7.50 24.46 -6.74
CA HIS A 65 -7.79 23.02 -6.79
C HIS A 65 -7.75 22.46 -8.22
N ALA A 66 -8.33 23.16 -9.18
CA ALA A 66 -8.30 22.76 -10.60
C ALA A 66 -6.88 22.79 -11.19
N GLN A 67 -6.10 23.83 -10.87
CA GLN A 67 -4.72 23.96 -11.32
C GLN A 67 -3.81 22.87 -10.76
N ARG A 68 -4.07 22.38 -9.55
CA ARG A 68 -3.32 21.24 -8.97
C ARG A 68 -3.39 20.01 -9.85
N HIS A 69 -4.57 19.62 -10.30
CA HIS A 69 -4.73 18.46 -11.20
C HIS A 69 -4.07 18.68 -12.57
N ALA A 70 -4.13 19.91 -13.10
CA ALA A 70 -3.43 20.24 -14.34
C ALA A 70 -1.90 20.17 -14.18
N VAL A 71 -1.36 20.67 -13.04
CA VAL A 71 0.09 20.63 -12.74
C VAL A 71 0.55 19.20 -12.46
N ILE A 72 -0.25 18.38 -11.77
CA ILE A 72 0.02 16.94 -11.55
C ILE A 72 0.12 16.21 -12.90
N ALA A 73 -0.79 16.48 -13.84
CA ALA A 73 -0.69 15.90 -15.18
C ALA A 73 0.54 16.41 -15.94
N LEU A 74 0.85 17.71 -15.85
CA LEU A 74 2.05 18.31 -16.44
C LEU A 74 3.32 17.70 -15.86
N GLN A 75 3.37 17.46 -14.54
CA GLN A 75 4.46 16.77 -13.86
C GLN A 75 4.72 15.40 -14.50
N GLY A 76 3.67 14.59 -14.68
CA GLY A 76 3.80 13.28 -15.34
C GLY A 76 4.20 13.37 -16.80
N LEU A 77 3.72 14.38 -17.57
CA LEU A 77 4.13 14.59 -18.96
C LEU A 77 5.61 14.95 -19.07
N VAL A 78 6.08 15.85 -18.21
CA VAL A 78 7.49 16.25 -18.14
C VAL A 78 8.37 15.07 -17.73
N ALA A 79 7.89 14.26 -16.80
CA ALA A 79 8.61 13.12 -16.25
C ALA A 79 8.80 11.96 -17.25
N ARG A 80 8.14 11.98 -18.41
CA ARG A 80 8.39 11.01 -19.51
C ARG A 80 9.72 11.21 -20.23
N ASP A 81 10.37 12.33 -20.00
CA ASP A 81 11.69 12.64 -20.54
C ASP A 81 12.68 12.80 -19.40
N LYS A 82 12.53 13.86 -18.59
CA LYS A 82 13.34 14.11 -17.40
C LYS A 82 12.46 14.63 -16.27
N PRO A 83 12.20 13.85 -15.21
CA PRO A 83 11.46 14.32 -14.05
C PRO A 83 12.12 15.55 -13.44
N GLN A 84 11.36 16.62 -13.22
CA GLN A 84 11.90 17.89 -12.75
C GLN A 84 10.87 18.82 -12.09
N ILE A 85 9.62 18.40 -11.95
CA ILE A 85 8.61 19.16 -11.20
C ILE A 85 8.37 18.43 -9.87
N PHE A 86 8.47 19.16 -8.77
CA PHE A 86 8.14 18.69 -7.44
C PHE A 86 7.08 19.61 -6.82
N ILE A 87 5.97 19.04 -6.35
CA ILE A 87 4.90 19.79 -5.70
C ILE A 87 5.11 19.71 -4.20
N ASP A 88 5.35 20.85 -3.58
CA ASP A 88 5.49 20.98 -2.13
C ASP A 88 4.10 21.08 -1.48
N PHE A 89 3.69 20.02 -0.79
CA PHE A 89 2.44 19.92 -0.04
C PHE A 89 2.55 20.49 1.38
N GLY A 90 3.76 20.85 1.81
CA GLY A 90 4.03 21.38 3.15
C GLY A 90 4.21 20.30 4.21
N TYR A 91 4.52 19.06 3.82
CA TYR A 91 4.84 17.98 4.74
C TYR A 91 6.35 17.88 5.00
N ASP A 92 6.77 17.41 6.18
CA ASP A 92 8.17 17.17 6.50
C ASP A 92 8.86 16.18 5.55
N ALA A 93 8.09 15.24 4.97
CA ALA A 93 8.54 14.35 3.91
C ALA A 93 8.99 15.11 2.66
N ASN A 94 8.30 16.19 2.31
CA ASN A 94 8.68 17.02 1.16
C ASN A 94 9.99 17.77 1.41
N ASP A 95 10.15 18.36 2.61
CA ASP A 95 11.39 19.03 3.00
C ASP A 95 12.56 18.05 3.02
N TYR A 96 12.35 16.82 3.51
CA TYR A 96 13.36 15.79 3.49
C TYR A 96 13.76 15.41 2.05
N SER A 97 12.80 15.13 1.16
CA SER A 97 13.06 14.78 -0.24
C SER A 97 13.81 15.89 -0.98
N ILE A 98 13.42 17.16 -0.76
CA ILE A 98 14.12 18.32 -1.34
C ILE A 98 15.57 18.38 -0.84
N SER A 99 15.80 18.14 0.46
CA SER A 99 17.14 18.08 1.04
C SER A 99 18.00 16.97 0.44
N GLU A 100 17.41 15.80 0.14
CA GLU A 100 18.13 14.71 -0.52
C GLU A 100 18.50 15.05 -1.97
N PHE A 101 17.63 15.72 -2.73
CA PHE A 101 17.98 16.25 -4.05
C PHE A 101 19.15 17.23 -3.99
N GLU A 102 19.15 18.17 -3.02
CA GLU A 102 20.26 19.12 -2.83
C GLU A 102 21.57 18.41 -2.49
N LYS A 103 21.54 17.42 -1.59
CA LYS A 103 22.71 16.61 -1.21
C LYS A 103 23.27 15.81 -2.41
N ALA A 104 22.40 15.33 -3.28
CA ALA A 104 22.78 14.65 -4.52
C ALA A 104 23.29 15.61 -5.61
N GLY A 105 23.24 16.93 -5.38
CA GLY A 105 23.79 17.95 -6.28
C GLY A 105 22.81 18.55 -7.25
N TYR A 106 21.52 18.23 -7.13
CA TYR A 106 20.48 18.87 -7.95
C TYR A 106 20.24 20.30 -7.50
N ARG A 107 19.96 21.17 -8.48
CA ARG A 107 19.65 22.57 -8.21
C ARG A 107 18.16 22.73 -7.96
N ILE A 108 17.78 23.30 -6.83
CA ILE A 108 16.38 23.55 -6.47
C ILE A 108 15.95 24.94 -6.88
N SER A 109 14.86 25.06 -7.63
CA SER A 109 14.31 26.32 -8.10
C SER A 109 12.90 26.56 -7.54
N TYR A 110 12.77 27.55 -6.65
CA TYR A 110 11.49 27.96 -6.05
C TYR A 110 10.82 29.11 -6.81
N ASN A 111 11.55 29.79 -7.67
CA ASN A 111 11.10 30.99 -8.37
C ASN A 111 11.32 30.90 -9.86
N ASP A 112 10.46 31.59 -10.63
CA ASP A 112 10.59 31.75 -12.08
C ASP A 112 11.75 32.71 -12.45
N GLU A 113 12.00 32.89 -13.75
CA GLU A 113 13.07 33.76 -14.25
C GLU A 113 12.90 35.25 -13.85
N SER A 114 11.69 35.66 -13.44
CA SER A 114 11.38 37.01 -12.96
C SER A 114 11.56 37.14 -11.44
N GLY A 115 11.93 36.03 -10.74
CA GLY A 115 12.08 35.99 -9.29
C GLY A 115 10.77 35.81 -8.53
N ASN A 116 9.66 35.51 -9.20
CA ASN A 116 8.38 35.22 -8.55
C ASN A 116 8.25 33.73 -8.23
N PRO A 117 7.58 33.36 -7.13
CA PRO A 117 7.27 31.96 -6.85
C PRO A 117 6.56 31.30 -8.04
N TRP A 118 6.92 30.03 -8.31
CA TRP A 118 6.28 29.25 -9.37
C TRP A 118 4.77 29.21 -9.18
N ASN A 119 4.04 29.41 -10.26
CA ASN A 119 2.58 29.35 -10.33
C ASN A 119 2.14 28.63 -11.61
N PHE A 120 0.84 28.40 -11.78
CA PHE A 120 0.30 27.68 -12.93
C PHE A 120 0.77 28.24 -14.28
N ALA A 121 0.68 29.56 -14.46
CA ALA A 121 1.02 30.19 -15.75
C ALA A 121 2.52 30.07 -16.05
N SER A 122 3.39 30.32 -15.07
CA SER A 122 4.84 30.21 -15.26
C SER A 122 5.29 28.76 -15.49
N LEU A 123 4.66 27.78 -14.82
CA LEU A 123 4.92 26.35 -15.07
C LEU A 123 4.51 25.94 -16.49
N VAL A 124 3.28 26.28 -16.93
CA VAL A 124 2.82 25.99 -18.29
C VAL A 124 3.72 26.65 -19.33
N THR A 125 4.22 27.85 -19.06
CA THR A 125 5.15 28.54 -19.95
C THR A 125 6.50 27.82 -20.03
N LYS A 126 7.11 27.48 -18.89
CA LYS A 126 8.41 26.79 -18.83
C LYS A 126 8.35 25.42 -19.50
N PHE A 127 7.32 24.65 -19.21
CA PHE A 127 7.20 23.26 -19.65
C PHE A 127 6.31 23.06 -20.89
N ARG A 128 6.04 24.13 -21.64
CA ARG A 128 5.18 24.07 -22.81
C ARG A 128 5.62 23.06 -23.87
N SER A 129 6.91 22.85 -24.04
CA SER A 129 7.45 21.89 -25.01
C SER A 129 7.05 20.44 -24.74
N TYR A 130 6.67 20.11 -23.50
CA TYR A 130 6.19 18.80 -23.09
C TYR A 130 4.68 18.61 -23.30
N ILE A 131 3.96 19.71 -23.62
CA ILE A 131 2.54 19.66 -23.95
C ILE A 131 2.41 19.47 -25.46
N ALA A 132 2.03 18.27 -25.90
CA ALA A 132 1.96 17.91 -27.30
C ALA A 132 1.07 18.89 -28.10
N ASP A 133 1.57 19.39 -29.22
CA ASP A 133 0.91 20.41 -30.07
C ASP A 133 0.43 21.67 -29.34
N SER A 134 0.97 21.95 -28.14
CA SER A 134 0.43 22.95 -27.22
C SER A 134 -1.08 22.74 -27.00
N GLY A 135 -1.52 21.49 -26.80
CA GLY A 135 -2.93 21.13 -26.73
C GLY A 135 -3.47 21.09 -25.30
N TYR A 136 -4.78 21.31 -25.15
CA TYR A 136 -5.46 21.02 -23.89
C TYR A 136 -6.78 20.30 -24.12
N THR A 137 -7.19 19.52 -23.11
CA THR A 137 -8.51 18.90 -22.99
C THR A 137 -9.35 19.72 -22.04
N LEU A 138 -10.49 20.23 -22.49
CA LEU A 138 -11.47 20.89 -21.62
C LEU A 138 -12.38 19.83 -20.97
N TYR A 139 -12.48 19.83 -19.63
CA TYR A 139 -13.41 19.00 -18.86
C TYR A 139 -14.19 19.86 -17.85
N ALA A 140 -15.37 19.41 -17.42
CA ALA A 140 -16.32 20.27 -16.71
C ALA A 140 -15.84 20.67 -15.31
N THR A 141 -15.41 19.69 -14.50
CA THR A 141 -15.10 19.89 -13.07
C THR A 141 -14.19 18.81 -12.53
N THR A 142 -13.42 19.17 -11.50
CA THR A 142 -12.60 18.23 -10.71
C THR A 142 -13.43 17.41 -9.72
N GLU A 143 -14.70 17.76 -9.48
CA GLU A 143 -15.57 17.07 -8.53
C GLU A 143 -16.27 15.84 -9.12
N ASP A 144 -16.08 15.57 -10.40
CA ASP A 144 -16.57 14.39 -11.11
C ASP A 144 -15.39 13.49 -11.48
N HIS A 145 -15.28 12.31 -10.82
CA HIS A 145 -14.18 11.37 -11.07
C HIS A 145 -14.17 10.83 -12.51
N GLY A 146 -15.33 10.69 -13.16
CA GLY A 146 -15.43 10.29 -14.57
C GLY A 146 -14.80 11.34 -15.48
N GLN A 147 -15.15 12.62 -15.31
CA GLN A 147 -14.61 13.75 -16.07
C GLN A 147 -13.10 13.90 -15.84
N LEU A 148 -12.67 13.96 -14.57
CA LEU A 148 -11.27 14.16 -14.22
C LEU A 148 -10.39 13.00 -14.70
N ASN A 149 -10.75 11.75 -14.42
CA ASN A 149 -9.94 10.59 -14.80
C ASN A 149 -9.90 10.41 -16.33
N THR A 150 -10.99 10.72 -17.04
CA THR A 150 -10.97 10.73 -18.52
C THR A 150 -10.04 11.81 -19.06
N ALA A 151 -10.03 13.02 -18.48
CA ALA A 151 -9.11 14.08 -18.89
C ALA A 151 -7.64 13.70 -18.62
N ILE A 152 -7.35 13.01 -17.51
CA ILE A 152 -6.01 12.44 -17.20
C ILE A 152 -5.64 11.34 -18.21
N ASN A 153 -6.56 10.45 -18.55
CA ASN A 153 -6.32 9.43 -19.57
C ASN A 153 -6.02 10.06 -20.95
N LEU A 154 -6.73 11.12 -21.31
CA LEU A 154 -6.44 11.87 -22.54
C LEU A 154 -5.08 12.59 -22.48
N ALA A 155 -4.67 13.09 -21.30
CA ALA A 155 -3.31 13.60 -21.11
C ALA A 155 -2.28 12.48 -21.30
N THR A 156 -2.55 11.30 -20.76
CA THR A 156 -1.71 10.10 -20.90
C THR A 156 -1.52 9.71 -22.37
N LEU A 157 -2.60 9.65 -23.14
CA LEU A 157 -2.58 9.21 -24.54
C LEU A 157 -2.00 10.25 -25.49
N ASN A 158 -2.39 11.50 -25.32
CA ASN A 158 -2.16 12.54 -26.32
C ASN A 158 -1.14 13.61 -25.88
N GLY A 159 -0.73 13.64 -24.63
CA GLY A 159 0.15 14.69 -24.09
C GLY A 159 -0.54 16.05 -23.95
N TRP A 160 -1.87 16.12 -23.86
CA TRP A 160 -2.61 17.37 -23.73
C TRP A 160 -2.87 17.70 -22.26
N LEU A 161 -2.79 19.00 -21.93
CA LEU A 161 -3.01 19.46 -20.55
C LEU A 161 -4.51 19.38 -20.19
N PRO A 162 -4.92 18.73 -19.07
CA PRO A 162 -6.30 18.78 -18.59
C PRO A 162 -6.61 20.16 -18.02
N VAL A 163 -7.69 20.81 -18.46
CA VAL A 163 -8.05 22.18 -18.11
C VAL A 163 -9.54 22.28 -17.81
N THR A 164 -9.91 23.01 -16.76
CA THR A 164 -11.31 23.33 -16.45
C THR A 164 -11.71 24.67 -17.07
N PRO A 165 -13.02 24.99 -17.18
CA PRO A 165 -13.47 26.29 -17.68
C PRO A 165 -12.91 27.49 -16.90
N ALA A 166 -12.58 27.32 -15.62
CA ALA A 166 -12.01 28.39 -14.80
C ALA A 166 -10.61 28.83 -15.27
N ASP A 167 -9.83 27.94 -15.88
CA ASP A 167 -8.46 28.20 -16.32
C ASP A 167 -8.33 28.27 -17.85
N GLU A 168 -9.44 28.08 -18.60
CA GLU A 168 -9.42 28.01 -20.07
C GLU A 168 -8.89 29.30 -20.69
N GLU A 169 -9.35 30.46 -20.23
CA GLU A 169 -8.85 31.76 -20.76
C GLU A 169 -7.35 31.93 -20.53
N THR A 170 -6.86 31.51 -19.34
CA THR A 170 -5.43 31.57 -19.01
C THR A 170 -4.59 30.76 -20.00
N VAL A 171 -4.96 29.50 -20.24
CA VAL A 171 -4.17 28.65 -21.14
C VAL A 171 -4.26 29.09 -22.61
N ILE A 172 -5.37 29.67 -23.03
CA ILE A 172 -5.49 30.30 -24.36
C ILE A 172 -4.54 31.48 -24.49
N GLN A 173 -4.46 32.37 -23.49
CA GLN A 173 -3.51 33.49 -23.46
C GLN A 173 -2.05 33.00 -23.47
N LEU A 174 -1.76 31.87 -22.85
CA LEU A 174 -0.47 31.20 -22.93
C LEU A 174 -0.24 30.48 -24.27
N GLY A 175 -1.20 30.53 -25.18
CA GLY A 175 -1.10 30.03 -26.55
C GLY A 175 -1.36 28.54 -26.70
N LEU A 176 -2.04 27.91 -25.73
CA LEU A 176 -2.54 26.54 -25.88
C LEU A 176 -3.81 26.52 -26.74
N LYS A 177 -4.09 25.39 -27.37
CA LYS A 177 -5.23 25.18 -28.27
C LYS A 177 -6.09 24.03 -27.77
N LYS A 178 -7.40 24.21 -27.74
CA LYS A 178 -8.34 23.14 -27.43
C LYS A 178 -8.23 22.00 -28.45
N LYS A 179 -7.93 20.82 -28.00
CA LYS A 179 -7.83 19.59 -28.80
C LYS A 179 -8.99 18.64 -28.55
N ALA A 180 -9.49 18.60 -27.32
CA ALA A 180 -10.67 17.85 -26.94
C ALA A 180 -11.54 18.68 -26.01
N ASP A 181 -12.84 18.46 -26.07
CA ASP A 181 -13.82 19.06 -25.16
C ASP A 181 -14.79 17.96 -24.71
N ILE A 182 -14.62 17.54 -23.48
CA ILE A 182 -15.47 16.54 -22.82
C ILE A 182 -16.36 17.18 -21.75
N SER A 183 -16.34 18.51 -21.62
CA SER A 183 -17.04 19.23 -20.56
C SER A 183 -18.56 19.07 -20.61
N GLY A 184 -19.12 18.79 -21.78
CA GLY A 184 -20.54 18.49 -21.99
C GLY A 184 -20.88 17.00 -21.95
N ASP A 185 -19.89 16.12 -21.85
CA ASP A 185 -20.09 14.68 -21.94
C ASP A 185 -20.57 14.10 -20.61
N ASN A 186 -21.54 13.19 -20.68
CA ASN A 186 -21.91 12.37 -19.53
C ASN A 186 -20.99 11.14 -19.48
N ILE A 187 -19.96 11.21 -18.63
CA ILE A 187 -18.97 10.15 -18.45
C ILE A 187 -19.57 9.03 -17.58
N ASN A 188 -20.55 8.36 -18.11
CA ASN A 188 -21.19 7.22 -17.46
C ASN A 188 -20.46 5.89 -17.78
N LEU A 189 -20.91 4.80 -17.17
CA LEU A 189 -20.34 3.47 -17.37
C LEU A 189 -20.26 3.05 -18.85
N LYS A 190 -21.23 3.42 -19.67
CA LYS A 190 -21.22 3.12 -21.13
C LYS A 190 -20.10 3.86 -21.83
N TYR A 191 -19.88 5.13 -21.48
CA TYR A 191 -18.78 5.93 -22.00
C TYR A 191 -17.44 5.28 -21.62
N LEU A 192 -17.24 4.98 -20.34
CA LEU A 192 -16.01 4.36 -19.83
C LEU A 192 -15.71 3.00 -20.51
N LYS A 193 -16.73 2.16 -20.69
CA LYS A 193 -16.57 0.88 -21.41
C LYS A 193 -16.12 1.08 -22.86
N ASN A 194 -16.69 2.05 -23.56
CA ASN A 194 -16.31 2.36 -24.93
C ASN A 194 -14.89 2.94 -25.01
N PHE A 195 -14.58 3.91 -24.15
CA PHE A 195 -13.25 4.53 -24.07
C PHE A 195 -12.16 3.48 -23.79
N TYR A 196 -12.36 2.63 -22.79
CA TYR A 196 -11.41 1.56 -22.48
C TYR A 196 -11.24 0.60 -23.67
N LYS A 197 -12.33 0.15 -24.26
CA LYS A 197 -12.29 -0.76 -25.41
C LYS A 197 -11.54 -0.17 -26.60
N GLU A 198 -11.66 1.14 -26.84
CA GLU A 198 -11.01 1.85 -27.94
C GLU A 198 -9.51 2.05 -27.69
N HIS A 199 -9.11 2.30 -26.46
CA HIS A 199 -7.77 2.76 -26.12
C HIS A 199 -6.93 1.79 -25.24
N LYS A 200 -7.46 0.65 -24.79
CA LYS A 200 -6.77 -0.21 -23.84
C LYS A 200 -5.37 -0.65 -24.27
N ASP A 201 -5.15 -0.85 -25.56
CA ASP A 201 -3.86 -1.29 -26.11
C ASP A 201 -2.82 -0.13 -26.18
N GLU A 202 -3.21 1.09 -25.85
CA GLU A 202 -2.34 2.28 -25.76
C GLU A 202 -1.84 2.53 -24.32
N PHE A 203 -2.46 1.88 -23.34
CA PHE A 203 -2.00 1.88 -21.95
C PHE A 203 -1.18 0.62 -21.66
N ARG A 204 -0.33 0.68 -20.63
CA ARG A 204 0.32 -0.54 -20.12
C ARG A 204 -0.74 -1.48 -19.51
N ASN A 205 -0.50 -2.77 -19.59
CA ASN A 205 -1.44 -3.80 -19.12
C ASN A 205 -0.96 -4.51 -17.84
N ASP A 206 0.09 -4.01 -17.19
CA ASP A 206 0.70 -4.58 -15.99
C ASP A 206 0.50 -3.71 -14.74
N ALA A 207 -0.37 -2.71 -14.80
CA ALA A 207 -0.78 -1.88 -13.68
C ALA A 207 -2.15 -1.21 -13.95
N LEU A 208 -2.82 -0.80 -12.88
CA LEU A 208 -4.07 -0.04 -12.92
C LEU A 208 -4.06 1.03 -11.82
N VAL A 209 -4.68 2.19 -12.07
CA VAL A 209 -4.90 3.23 -11.05
C VAL A 209 -6.38 3.40 -10.80
N HIS A 210 -6.80 3.22 -9.54
CA HIS A 210 -8.18 3.36 -9.10
C HIS A 210 -8.31 4.56 -8.17
N MET A 211 -8.77 5.71 -8.72
CA MET A 211 -8.65 7.01 -8.07
C MET A 211 -9.96 7.77 -7.99
N TYR A 212 -10.36 8.12 -6.78
CA TYR A 212 -11.48 9.02 -6.54
C TYR A 212 -11.12 10.47 -6.88
N HIS A 213 -12.12 11.33 -7.12
CA HIS A 213 -11.87 12.70 -7.62
C HIS A 213 -11.20 13.63 -6.59
N TYR A 214 -11.52 13.49 -5.30
CA TYR A 214 -10.92 14.36 -4.27
C TYR A 214 -9.45 14.01 -3.95
N ALA A 215 -9.03 12.80 -4.23
CA ALA A 215 -7.66 12.38 -4.04
C ALA A 215 -6.76 12.91 -5.17
N MET A 216 -5.63 13.50 -4.84
CA MET A 216 -4.74 14.16 -5.79
C MET A 216 -3.52 13.32 -6.19
N GLY A 217 -3.24 12.23 -5.46
CA GLY A 217 -2.06 11.40 -5.69
C GLY A 217 -2.07 10.61 -7.00
N MET A 218 -1.01 9.87 -7.26
CA MET A 218 -0.86 8.87 -8.32
C MET A 218 -1.01 9.34 -9.77
N ARG A 219 -1.69 10.44 -10.07
CA ARG A 219 -1.99 10.83 -11.46
C ARG A 219 -0.77 11.29 -12.23
N ASP A 220 0.24 11.88 -11.57
CA ASP A 220 1.54 12.18 -12.16
C ASP A 220 2.25 10.89 -12.62
N PHE A 221 2.29 9.88 -11.74
CA PHE A 221 2.88 8.58 -12.03
C PHE A 221 2.09 7.83 -13.10
N ALA A 222 0.75 7.86 -13.03
CA ALA A 222 -0.10 7.26 -14.05
C ALA A 222 0.12 7.86 -15.45
N VAL A 223 0.27 9.19 -15.53
CA VAL A 223 0.61 9.86 -16.79
C VAL A 223 2.01 9.47 -17.25
N GLN A 224 3.02 9.50 -16.37
CA GLN A 224 4.40 9.11 -16.70
C GLN A 224 4.46 7.68 -17.25
N GLN A 225 3.92 6.71 -16.51
CA GLN A 225 4.02 5.28 -16.78
C GLN A 225 2.95 4.75 -17.77
N LYS A 226 2.09 5.62 -18.30
CA LYS A 226 0.99 5.27 -19.21
C LYS A 226 0.00 4.26 -18.59
N ILE A 227 -0.36 4.43 -17.33
CA ILE A 227 -1.33 3.58 -16.64
C ILE A 227 -2.75 4.11 -16.85
N PHE A 228 -3.71 3.22 -17.09
CA PHE A 228 -5.12 3.59 -17.17
C PHE A 228 -5.67 3.98 -15.80
N VAL A 229 -6.38 5.12 -15.74
CA VAL A 229 -6.97 5.66 -14.50
C VAL A 229 -8.49 5.56 -14.57
N LEU A 230 -9.12 4.95 -13.57
CA LEU A 230 -10.57 4.93 -13.42
C LEU A 230 -10.97 5.01 -11.95
N TYR A 231 -12.25 5.18 -11.70
CA TYR A 231 -12.89 4.95 -10.41
C TYR A 231 -14.24 4.27 -10.62
N ILE A 232 -14.49 3.22 -9.86
CA ILE A 232 -15.74 2.46 -9.87
C ILE A 232 -16.21 2.29 -8.44
N GLU A 233 -17.43 2.75 -8.15
CA GLU A 233 -18.07 2.51 -6.87
C GLU A 233 -18.54 1.06 -6.74
N ASP A 234 -18.24 0.43 -5.60
CA ASP A 234 -18.61 -0.97 -5.37
C ASP A 234 -20.11 -1.20 -5.17
N ALA A 235 -20.88 -0.14 -4.96
CA ALA A 235 -22.34 -0.22 -4.88
C ALA A 235 -23.00 -0.58 -6.22
N ASP A 236 -22.38 -0.21 -7.37
CA ASP A 236 -22.89 -0.51 -8.70
C ASP A 236 -22.35 -1.86 -9.19
N TYR A 237 -23.24 -2.84 -9.28
CA TYR A 237 -22.89 -4.19 -9.71
C TYR A 237 -22.36 -4.26 -11.15
N GLU A 238 -22.98 -3.54 -12.10
CA GLU A 238 -22.52 -3.55 -13.50
C GLU A 238 -21.16 -2.86 -13.66
N ALA A 239 -20.94 -1.81 -12.89
CA ALA A 239 -19.67 -1.10 -12.87
C ALA A 239 -18.56 -1.97 -12.29
N ARG A 240 -18.84 -2.72 -11.20
CA ARG A 240 -17.88 -3.71 -10.67
C ARG A 240 -17.52 -4.80 -11.69
N LEU A 241 -18.49 -5.34 -12.40
CA LEU A 241 -18.23 -6.33 -13.46
C LEU A 241 -17.32 -5.76 -14.56
N PHE A 242 -17.43 -4.46 -14.84
CA PHE A 242 -16.54 -3.81 -15.79
C PHE A 242 -15.11 -3.68 -15.22
N ARG A 243 -14.94 -3.21 -13.97
CA ARG A 243 -13.63 -3.20 -13.29
C ARG A 243 -13.01 -4.60 -13.26
N ASP A 244 -13.79 -5.61 -12.88
CA ASP A 244 -13.35 -6.99 -12.85
C ASP A 244 -12.94 -7.51 -14.25
N SER A 245 -13.59 -7.02 -15.32
CA SER A 245 -13.18 -7.36 -16.68
C SER A 245 -11.84 -6.75 -17.08
N ILE A 246 -11.55 -5.53 -16.60
CA ILE A 246 -10.23 -4.90 -16.79
C ILE A 246 -9.17 -5.71 -16.03
N MET A 247 -9.38 -5.97 -14.73
CA MET A 247 -8.44 -6.73 -13.91
C MET A 247 -8.13 -8.12 -14.51
N ARG A 248 -9.09 -8.76 -15.16
CA ARG A 248 -8.87 -10.06 -15.83
C ARG A 248 -7.95 -9.97 -17.05
N GLU A 249 -7.88 -8.80 -17.69
CA GLU A 249 -7.05 -8.56 -18.88
C GLU A 249 -5.62 -8.10 -18.53
N LEU A 250 -5.36 -7.73 -17.26
CA LEU A 250 -4.03 -7.33 -16.82
C LEU A 250 -3.06 -8.53 -16.75
N GLU A 251 -1.79 -8.24 -16.85
CA GLU A 251 -0.69 -9.19 -16.59
C GLU A 251 -0.76 -9.73 -15.15
N PRO A 252 -0.33 -10.97 -14.89
CA PRO A 252 -0.28 -11.51 -13.53
C PRO A 252 0.50 -10.63 -12.56
N SER A 253 0.05 -10.57 -11.33
CA SER A 253 0.64 -9.74 -10.26
C SER A 253 0.77 -8.26 -10.60
N ALA A 254 -0.24 -7.70 -11.29
CA ALA A 254 -0.32 -6.27 -11.55
C ALA A 254 -0.70 -5.51 -10.25
N PRO A 255 0.01 -4.43 -9.88
CA PRO A 255 -0.43 -3.53 -8.83
C PRO A 255 -1.69 -2.78 -9.25
N ILE A 256 -2.62 -2.68 -8.32
CA ILE A 256 -3.78 -1.80 -8.39
C ILE A 256 -3.52 -0.64 -7.44
N PHE A 257 -3.07 0.47 -7.96
CA PHE A 257 -2.77 1.67 -7.18
C PHE A 257 -4.04 2.44 -6.81
N GLY A 258 -3.99 3.16 -5.68
CA GLY A 258 -5.11 3.96 -5.19
C GLY A 258 -5.96 3.21 -4.17
N TRP A 259 -7.21 3.59 -4.04
CA TRP A 259 -8.09 3.01 -3.03
C TRP A 259 -9.55 2.97 -3.46
N CYS A 260 -10.35 2.22 -2.71
CA CYS A 260 -11.81 2.18 -2.84
C CYS A 260 -12.46 2.16 -1.46
N GLN A 261 -13.58 2.84 -1.32
CA GLN A 261 -14.31 2.96 -0.05
C GLN A 261 -14.73 1.61 0.56
N TYR A 262 -14.92 0.57 -0.27
CA TYR A 262 -15.28 -0.78 0.17
C TYR A 262 -14.04 -1.70 0.13
N GLU A 263 -13.14 -1.49 1.07
CA GLU A 263 -11.86 -2.18 1.22
C GLU A 263 -11.91 -3.68 0.93
N ILE A 264 -12.70 -4.42 1.72
CA ILE A 264 -12.76 -5.90 1.63
C ILE A 264 -13.14 -6.36 0.23
N LYS A 265 -14.18 -5.77 -0.37
CA LYS A 265 -14.64 -6.17 -1.71
C LYS A 265 -13.66 -5.81 -2.81
N PHE A 266 -12.99 -4.68 -2.66
CA PHE A 266 -12.00 -4.21 -3.63
C PHE A 266 -10.76 -5.10 -3.61
N THR A 267 -10.20 -5.38 -2.45
CA THR A 267 -9.03 -6.24 -2.29
C THR A 267 -9.33 -7.70 -2.64
N GLU A 268 -10.52 -8.23 -2.27
CA GLU A 268 -10.97 -9.55 -2.74
C GLU A 268 -11.09 -9.63 -4.27
N SER A 269 -11.60 -8.57 -4.91
CA SER A 269 -11.73 -8.53 -6.37
C SER A 269 -10.36 -8.53 -7.03
N ALA A 270 -9.43 -7.69 -6.59
CA ALA A 270 -8.07 -7.67 -7.09
C ALA A 270 -7.39 -9.05 -6.93
N SER A 271 -7.44 -9.61 -5.73
CA SER A 271 -6.80 -10.90 -5.41
C SER A 271 -7.36 -12.08 -6.19
N ARG A 272 -8.67 -12.07 -6.52
CA ARG A 272 -9.31 -13.10 -7.34
C ARG A 272 -8.73 -13.21 -8.75
N TYR A 273 -8.12 -12.15 -9.24
CA TYR A 273 -7.46 -12.11 -10.54
C TYR A 273 -5.93 -12.09 -10.43
N GLY A 274 -5.40 -12.38 -9.23
CA GLY A 274 -3.96 -12.48 -8.98
C GLY A 274 -3.27 -11.14 -8.80
N HIS A 275 -4.03 -10.08 -8.50
CA HIS A 275 -3.51 -8.73 -8.28
C HIS A 275 -3.48 -8.37 -6.80
N TYR A 276 -2.81 -7.27 -6.49
CA TYR A 276 -2.70 -6.71 -5.15
C TYR A 276 -2.93 -5.19 -5.20
N VAL A 277 -3.38 -4.63 -4.08
CA VAL A 277 -3.65 -3.20 -3.96
C VAL A 277 -2.48 -2.52 -3.27
N ILE A 278 -2.06 -1.37 -3.79
CA ILE A 278 -1.15 -0.45 -3.13
C ILE A 278 -1.96 0.79 -2.77
N PRO A 279 -2.38 0.96 -1.50
CA PRO A 279 -3.08 2.15 -1.05
C PRO A 279 -2.20 3.38 -1.24
N SER A 280 -2.56 4.25 -2.17
CA SER A 280 -1.70 5.32 -2.68
C SER A 280 -2.45 6.52 -3.25
N ASP A 281 -3.76 6.62 -2.99
CA ASP A 281 -4.60 7.71 -3.50
C ASP A 281 -4.16 9.10 -3.01
N HIS A 282 -3.42 9.17 -1.92
CA HIS A 282 -2.76 10.38 -1.41
C HIS A 282 -1.22 10.32 -1.50
N SER A 283 -0.66 9.46 -2.36
CA SER A 283 0.78 9.43 -2.64
C SER A 283 1.13 10.47 -3.71
N TYR A 284 2.05 11.36 -3.40
CA TYR A 284 2.38 12.53 -4.21
C TYR A 284 3.80 12.45 -4.78
N ASN A 285 4.03 13.12 -5.92
CA ASN A 285 5.34 13.24 -6.55
C ASN A 285 5.98 11.91 -6.97
N LEU A 286 5.21 10.84 -7.13
CA LEU A 286 5.80 9.53 -7.45
C LEU A 286 6.53 9.51 -8.79
N SER A 287 6.13 10.35 -9.77
CA SER A 287 6.82 10.46 -11.05
C SER A 287 8.26 10.99 -10.96
N ILE A 288 8.60 11.70 -9.89
CA ILE A 288 9.98 12.15 -9.63
C ILE A 288 10.66 11.29 -8.56
N LEU A 289 9.94 10.88 -7.51
CA LEU A 289 10.51 10.07 -6.44
C LEU A 289 10.93 8.68 -6.91
N SER A 290 10.14 8.03 -7.78
CA SER A 290 10.48 6.73 -8.36
C SER A 290 11.66 6.79 -9.35
N SER A 291 12.06 7.98 -9.76
CA SER A 291 13.21 8.20 -10.65
C SER A 291 14.47 8.66 -9.89
N PHE A 292 14.38 8.71 -8.56
CA PHE A 292 15.48 9.06 -7.68
C PHE A 292 15.85 7.83 -6.83
N ASP A 293 16.67 6.95 -7.44
CA ASP A 293 17.14 5.73 -6.79
C ASP A 293 18.12 6.08 -5.66
N THR A 294 17.63 6.02 -4.45
CA THR A 294 18.39 6.37 -3.24
C THR A 294 18.02 5.50 -2.04
N ALA A 295 17.10 4.54 -2.19
CA ALA A 295 16.60 3.76 -1.06
C ALA A 295 17.71 2.95 -0.39
N GLU A 296 17.88 3.16 0.92
CA GLU A 296 18.64 2.25 1.78
C GLU A 296 17.80 1.00 2.08
N LYS A 297 18.48 -0.13 2.35
CA LYS A 297 17.78 -1.35 2.74
C LYS A 297 17.53 -1.36 4.24
N PHE A 298 16.36 -1.91 4.62
CA PHE A 298 16.11 -2.25 6.00
C PHE A 298 17.06 -3.37 6.42
N ASP A 299 17.64 -3.22 7.61
CA ASP A 299 18.38 -4.29 8.30
C ASP A 299 17.38 -4.93 9.28
N SER A 300 16.72 -5.98 8.81
CA SER A 300 15.79 -6.76 9.64
C SER A 300 16.41 -8.08 10.07
N ALA A 301 17.75 -8.10 10.19
CA ALA A 301 18.52 -9.30 10.48
C ALA A 301 18.04 -9.98 11.75
N PHE A 302 17.41 -11.11 11.53
CA PHE A 302 17.09 -12.09 12.50
C PHE A 302 18.24 -13.12 12.58
N ASP A 303 19.25 -12.80 13.34
CA ASP A 303 20.42 -13.67 13.55
C ASP A 303 20.67 -13.86 15.04
N GLY A 304 20.18 -14.95 15.61
CA GLY A 304 20.63 -15.30 16.94
C GLY A 304 19.76 -16.28 17.72
N GLU A 305 20.39 -16.92 18.72
CA GLU A 305 19.69 -17.66 19.76
C GLU A 305 19.01 -16.66 20.71
N VAL A 306 17.70 -16.75 20.82
CA VAL A 306 16.92 -15.96 21.79
C VAL A 306 17.03 -16.64 23.17
N GLN A 307 17.50 -15.88 24.15
CA GLN A 307 17.57 -16.35 25.54
C GLN A 307 16.28 -16.00 26.26
N LEU A 308 15.48 -17.02 26.57
CA LEU A 308 14.17 -16.84 27.19
C LEU A 308 14.18 -17.26 28.68
N ASP A 309 13.46 -16.48 29.48
CA ASP A 309 13.08 -16.90 30.84
C ASP A 309 11.80 -17.77 30.78
N PRO A 310 11.84 -19.02 31.19
CA PRO A 310 10.68 -19.92 31.10
C PRO A 310 9.52 -19.51 32.02
N GLU A 311 9.72 -18.57 32.94
CA GLU A 311 8.69 -18.05 33.84
C GLU A 311 7.96 -16.80 33.27
N LYS A 312 8.28 -16.40 32.04
CA LYS A 312 7.69 -15.23 31.41
C LYS A 312 6.78 -15.57 30.22
N HIS A 313 5.78 -14.73 30.00
CA HIS A 313 4.98 -14.66 28.78
C HIS A 313 5.59 -13.62 27.83
N TYR A 314 5.79 -13.97 26.57
CA TYR A 314 6.45 -13.11 25.59
C TYR A 314 5.46 -12.43 24.65
N VAL A 315 5.64 -11.14 24.45
CA VAL A 315 4.75 -10.32 23.64
C VAL A 315 5.54 -9.58 22.57
N ALA A 316 5.07 -9.63 21.32
CA ALA A 316 5.53 -8.72 20.27
C ALA A 316 4.40 -7.75 19.87
N ILE A 317 4.74 -6.47 19.76
CA ILE A 317 3.79 -5.40 19.44
C ILE A 317 4.00 -5.00 17.99
N VAL A 318 2.92 -5.05 17.19
CA VAL A 318 2.94 -4.73 15.76
C VAL A 318 1.94 -3.62 15.47
N TYR A 319 2.41 -2.50 14.94
CA TYR A 319 1.56 -1.45 14.38
C TYR A 319 1.10 -1.81 12.98
N SER A 320 -0.22 -1.78 12.75
CA SER A 320 -0.83 -2.03 11.43
C SER A 320 -0.81 -0.80 10.51
N ASP A 321 -1.44 -0.90 9.35
CA ASP A 321 -1.66 0.16 8.34
C ASP A 321 -0.41 0.63 7.57
N GLY A 322 0.75 0.02 7.79
CA GLY A 322 1.96 0.35 7.06
C GLY A 322 2.05 -0.25 5.64
N ASP A 323 0.98 -0.85 5.12
CA ASP A 323 0.83 -1.18 3.70
C ASP A 323 0.53 0.05 2.83
N ASN A 324 0.14 1.15 3.47
CA ASN A 324 -0.25 2.39 2.81
C ASN A 324 0.98 3.21 2.39
N LEU A 325 1.27 3.28 1.10
CA LEU A 325 2.35 4.12 0.58
C LEU A 325 2.15 5.59 0.95
N GLN A 326 0.91 6.08 0.85
CA GLN A 326 0.57 7.45 1.27
C GLN A 326 0.76 7.70 2.76
N TRP A 327 0.62 6.66 3.60
CA TRP A 327 0.78 6.79 5.03
C TRP A 327 2.20 7.15 5.41
N ILE A 328 3.20 6.46 4.84
CA ILE A 328 4.60 6.77 5.07
C ILE A 328 5.01 8.13 4.51
N GLN A 329 4.38 8.58 3.42
CA GLN A 329 4.67 9.89 2.84
C GLN A 329 4.08 11.05 3.64
N ASN A 330 2.86 10.92 4.14
CA ASN A 330 2.06 12.03 4.66
C ASN A 330 1.60 11.80 6.09
N GLY A 331 0.83 10.73 6.33
CA GLY A 331 0.12 10.53 7.57
C GLY A 331 1.00 10.03 8.70
N PHE A 332 1.97 9.22 8.38
CA PHE A 332 2.83 8.55 9.33
C PHE A 332 3.73 9.53 10.10
N SER A 333 4.17 10.60 9.44
CA SER A 333 5.00 11.63 10.05
C SER A 333 4.21 12.69 10.81
N GLU A 334 2.94 12.93 10.41
CA GLU A 334 2.19 14.08 10.93
C GLU A 334 1.12 13.69 11.96
N PHE A 335 0.60 12.47 11.90
CA PHE A 335 -0.59 12.13 12.65
C PHE A 335 -0.38 11.32 13.91
N HIS A 336 0.74 10.86 14.32
CA HIS A 336 0.88 10.21 15.65
C HIS A 336 1.94 9.11 15.71
N THR A 337 2.25 8.44 14.61
CA THR A 337 3.01 7.21 14.67
C THR A 337 4.50 7.42 14.82
N TRP A 338 5.06 8.39 14.11
CA TRP A 338 6.49 8.72 14.23
C TRP A 338 6.89 9.39 15.56
N GLN A 339 5.93 9.89 16.30
CA GLN A 339 6.20 10.36 17.66
C GLN A 339 6.54 9.20 18.59
N GLY A 340 6.25 7.97 18.19
CA GLY A 340 6.56 6.76 18.94
C GLY A 340 7.98 6.22 18.79
N TYR A 341 8.84 6.81 17.97
CA TYR A 341 10.23 6.39 17.87
C TYR A 341 11.08 6.76 19.10
N GLY A 342 10.51 7.38 20.10
CA GLY A 342 11.09 7.55 21.42
C GLY A 342 10.66 6.51 22.44
N LEU A 343 9.93 5.47 22.04
CA LEU A 343 9.56 4.38 22.94
C LEU A 343 10.79 3.53 23.26
N ASP A 344 11.05 3.34 24.55
CA ASP A 344 12.07 2.39 25.02
C ASP A 344 11.66 0.92 24.76
N THR A 345 10.39 0.70 24.51
CA THR A 345 9.79 -0.61 24.24
C THR A 345 9.99 -1.01 22.78
N PRO A 346 10.43 -2.24 22.48
CA PRO A 346 10.47 -2.75 21.14
C PRO A 346 9.08 -2.74 20.48
N VAL A 347 8.99 -2.16 19.30
CA VAL A 347 7.78 -2.18 18.49
C VAL A 347 8.12 -2.60 17.06
N SER A 348 7.18 -3.20 16.38
CA SER A 348 7.34 -3.57 14.98
C SER A 348 6.39 -2.73 14.12
N TRP A 349 6.95 -2.11 13.07
CA TRP A 349 6.20 -1.29 12.14
C TRP A 349 5.99 -2.03 10.84
N THR A 350 4.74 -2.10 10.39
CA THR A 350 4.45 -2.55 9.03
C THR A 350 4.86 -1.47 8.03
N PHE A 351 5.45 -1.88 6.91
CA PHE A 351 5.99 -0.97 5.89
C PHE A 351 5.80 -1.56 4.49
N PRO A 352 5.43 -0.75 3.47
CA PRO A 352 5.24 -1.27 2.11
C PRO A 352 6.60 -1.47 1.41
N PRO A 353 7.02 -2.71 1.08
CA PRO A 353 8.33 -2.94 0.44
C PRO A 353 8.51 -2.16 -0.86
N VAL A 354 7.43 -1.97 -1.63
CA VAL A 354 7.43 -1.20 -2.88
C VAL A 354 7.87 0.27 -2.71
N ALA A 355 7.90 0.78 -1.47
CA ALA A 355 8.40 2.13 -1.19
C ALA A 355 9.88 2.29 -1.58
N SER A 356 10.68 1.22 -1.52
CA SER A 356 12.07 1.25 -1.98
C SER A 356 12.18 1.64 -3.44
N GLN A 357 11.21 1.25 -4.28
CA GLN A 357 11.17 1.55 -5.70
C GLN A 357 10.45 2.86 -6.04
N LEU A 358 9.44 3.24 -5.25
CA LEU A 358 8.55 4.36 -5.59
C LEU A 358 8.82 5.62 -4.78
N ALA A 359 9.40 5.51 -3.58
CA ALA A 359 9.55 6.59 -2.62
C ALA A 359 10.79 6.39 -1.73
N GLY A 360 11.96 6.14 -2.33
CA GLY A 360 13.20 5.84 -1.62
C GLY A 360 13.62 6.89 -0.61
N THR A 361 13.31 8.17 -0.84
CA THR A 361 13.55 9.24 0.15
C THR A 361 12.74 9.05 1.43
N ASP A 362 11.52 8.48 1.34
CA ASP A 362 10.70 8.19 2.52
C ASP A 362 11.23 6.98 3.30
N VAL A 363 11.81 5.99 2.61
CA VAL A 363 12.56 4.89 3.24
C VAL A 363 13.73 5.46 4.04
N ASN A 364 14.58 6.28 3.41
CA ASN A 364 15.75 6.88 4.05
C ASN A 364 15.36 7.78 5.23
N ARG A 365 14.29 8.57 5.08
CA ARG A 365 13.75 9.39 6.16
C ARG A 365 13.32 8.54 7.37
N THR A 366 12.75 7.39 7.10
CA THR A 366 12.34 6.42 8.12
C THR A 366 13.56 5.85 8.84
N LEU A 367 14.54 5.39 8.10
CA LEU A 367 15.77 4.78 8.64
C LEU A 367 16.67 5.79 9.37
N ALA A 368 16.63 7.07 8.97
CA ALA A 368 17.41 8.12 9.62
C ALA A 368 16.95 8.45 11.05
N LYS A 369 15.77 7.98 11.48
CA LYS A 369 15.25 8.24 12.81
C LYS A 369 15.68 7.14 13.79
N PRO A 370 16.31 7.48 14.93
CA PRO A 370 16.67 6.49 15.95
C PRO A 370 15.38 5.89 16.54
N GLN A 371 15.31 4.58 16.58
CA GLN A 371 14.13 3.87 17.08
C GLN A 371 14.51 2.47 17.58
N ASN A 372 13.82 2.00 18.60
CA ASN A 372 13.84 0.62 19.04
C ASN A 372 12.72 -0.14 18.29
N ALA A 373 12.94 -0.40 17.00
CA ALA A 373 11.89 -0.91 16.13
C ALA A 373 12.44 -1.90 15.08
N THR A 374 11.66 -2.93 14.83
CA THR A 374 11.83 -3.83 13.69
C THR A 374 10.81 -3.46 12.61
N PHE A 375 11.25 -3.38 11.35
CA PHE A 375 10.35 -3.18 10.22
C PHE A 375 9.99 -4.52 9.59
N ILE A 376 8.70 -4.69 9.30
CA ILE A 376 8.13 -5.86 8.63
C ILE A 376 7.24 -5.41 7.48
N THR A 377 6.89 -6.31 6.57
CA THR A 377 6.00 -5.87 5.48
C THR A 377 4.60 -5.52 5.97
N GLY A 378 3.95 -4.62 5.29
CA GLY A 378 2.48 -4.48 5.34
C GLY A 378 1.78 -5.69 4.71
N PRO A 379 0.45 -5.81 4.89
CA PRO A 379 -0.32 -6.89 4.26
C PRO A 379 -0.33 -6.77 2.73
N SER A 380 -0.07 -7.81 2.00
CA SER A 380 0.43 -9.13 2.30
C SER A 380 1.79 -9.32 1.64
N GLY A 381 2.79 -8.61 2.11
CA GLY A 381 4.10 -8.59 1.49
C GLY A 381 4.20 -7.57 0.37
N GLY A 382 4.23 -7.97 -0.91
CA GLY A 382 4.37 -7.07 -2.06
C GLY A 382 3.26 -6.02 -2.22
N GLY A 383 2.15 -6.15 -1.50
CA GLY A 383 1.01 -5.23 -1.45
C GLY A 383 -0.20 -5.91 -0.87
N TYR A 384 -1.26 -5.16 -0.62
CA TYR A 384 -2.45 -5.67 0.03
C TYR A 384 -3.19 -6.68 -0.85
N ALA A 385 -3.09 -7.93 -0.49
CA ALA A 385 -3.77 -9.05 -1.14
C ALA A 385 -4.40 -9.99 -0.13
N ARG A 386 -5.56 -10.56 -0.48
CA ARG A 386 -6.21 -11.65 0.26
C ARG A 386 -5.84 -12.97 -0.39
N ILE A 387 -4.79 -13.61 0.12
CA ILE A 387 -4.20 -14.79 -0.51
C ILE A 387 -5.17 -15.98 -0.55
N MET A 388 -6.17 -16.01 0.33
CA MET A 388 -7.24 -17.02 0.30
C MET A 388 -8.11 -16.97 -0.96
N ASN A 389 -8.08 -15.86 -1.70
CA ASN A 389 -8.85 -15.68 -2.94
C ASN A 389 -8.04 -16.00 -4.22
N MET A 390 -6.74 -16.29 -4.10
CA MET A 390 -5.86 -16.61 -5.22
C MET A 390 -5.87 -18.13 -5.52
N ASN A 391 -5.84 -18.51 -6.79
CA ASN A 391 -5.54 -19.88 -7.19
C ASN A 391 -4.02 -20.14 -7.20
N SER A 392 -3.60 -21.37 -7.48
CA SER A 392 -2.17 -21.74 -7.42
C SER A 392 -1.26 -20.91 -8.33
N LYS A 393 -1.71 -20.59 -9.54
CA LYS A 393 -0.92 -19.82 -10.52
C LYS A 393 -0.80 -18.34 -10.09
N GLU A 394 -1.88 -17.77 -9.61
CA GLU A 394 -1.92 -16.40 -9.12
C GLU A 394 -1.08 -16.24 -7.85
N LEU A 395 -1.17 -17.23 -6.95
CA LEU A 395 -0.41 -17.25 -5.71
C LEU A 395 1.10 -17.43 -5.98
N GLU A 396 1.48 -18.26 -6.97
CA GLU A 396 2.86 -18.40 -7.42
C GLU A 396 3.42 -17.06 -7.89
N ALA A 397 2.75 -16.42 -8.86
CA ALA A 397 3.20 -15.15 -9.40
C ALA A 397 3.26 -14.04 -8.33
N PHE A 398 2.30 -13.99 -7.41
CA PHE A 398 2.28 -13.01 -6.32
C PHE A 398 3.39 -13.28 -5.29
N SER A 399 3.67 -14.54 -4.95
CA SER A 399 4.74 -14.88 -4.01
C SER A 399 6.12 -14.63 -4.60
N ASP A 400 6.32 -14.86 -5.91
CA ASP A 400 7.55 -14.54 -6.62
C ASP A 400 7.83 -13.02 -6.59
N TYR A 401 6.82 -12.22 -6.93
CA TYR A 401 6.90 -10.77 -6.83
C TYR A 401 7.17 -10.30 -5.38
N THR A 402 6.45 -10.87 -4.41
CA THR A 402 6.66 -10.54 -2.99
C THR A 402 8.09 -10.81 -2.55
N ALA A 403 8.64 -11.97 -2.87
CA ALA A 403 10.04 -12.30 -2.56
C ALA A 403 11.01 -11.32 -3.23
N SER A 404 10.72 -10.90 -4.46
CA SER A 404 11.55 -9.92 -5.20
C SER A 404 11.59 -8.56 -4.49
N VAL A 405 10.44 -7.97 -4.15
CA VAL A 405 10.41 -6.64 -3.50
C VAL A 405 10.87 -6.68 -2.04
N MET A 406 10.72 -7.81 -1.35
CA MET A 406 11.30 -7.99 -0.01
C MET A 406 12.84 -8.09 -0.07
N LEU A 407 13.38 -8.77 -1.08
CA LEU A 407 14.84 -8.81 -1.31
C LEU A 407 15.40 -7.41 -1.63
N ASP A 408 14.66 -6.63 -2.37
CA ASP A 408 15.01 -5.25 -2.72
C ASP A 408 15.02 -4.34 -1.49
N SER A 409 13.93 -4.36 -0.72
CA SER A 409 13.77 -3.51 0.48
C SER A 409 14.60 -3.96 1.69
N GLY A 410 15.02 -5.23 1.77
CA GLY A 410 15.66 -5.83 2.94
C GLY A 410 14.68 -6.22 4.07
N LEU A 411 13.36 -6.19 3.81
CA LEU A 411 12.36 -6.68 4.76
C LEU A 411 12.27 -8.21 4.68
N GLU A 412 12.31 -8.91 5.82
CA GLU A 412 12.37 -10.37 5.85
C GLU A 412 11.13 -11.04 6.50
N ILE A 413 10.30 -10.28 7.20
CA ILE A 413 9.09 -10.79 7.89
C ILE A 413 7.86 -10.27 7.19
N MET A 414 6.91 -11.18 6.90
CA MET A 414 5.66 -10.83 6.23
C MET A 414 4.53 -10.53 7.22
N THR A 415 3.61 -9.68 6.79
CA THR A 415 2.27 -9.59 7.38
C THR A 415 1.23 -9.98 6.35
N PHE A 416 0.25 -10.80 6.74
CA PHE A 416 -0.89 -11.17 5.90
C PHE A 416 -2.17 -10.64 6.51
N LEU A 417 -3.10 -10.21 5.67
CA LEU A 417 -4.45 -9.86 6.10
C LEU A 417 -5.47 -10.67 5.31
N ASP A 418 -6.25 -11.48 6.02
CA ASP A 418 -7.28 -12.32 5.42
C ASP A 418 -8.46 -12.54 6.38
N GLU A 419 -9.45 -13.34 5.99
CA GLU A 419 -10.65 -13.57 6.77
C GLU A 419 -10.93 -15.07 6.94
N ILE A 420 -11.22 -15.48 8.17
CA ILE A 420 -11.59 -16.87 8.50
C ILE A 420 -13.05 -17.11 8.11
N LYS A 421 -13.28 -17.62 6.92
CA LYS A 421 -14.63 -17.87 6.39
C LYS A 421 -15.10 -19.30 6.46
N TYR A 422 -14.19 -20.28 6.58
CA TYR A 422 -14.50 -21.70 6.36
C TYR A 422 -13.81 -22.58 7.38
N SER A 423 -14.39 -23.73 7.67
CA SER A 423 -13.79 -24.75 8.55
C SER A 423 -12.50 -25.39 8.01
N THR A 424 -12.22 -25.22 6.71
CA THR A 424 -10.99 -25.70 6.04
C THR A 424 -9.93 -24.61 5.95
N PHE A 425 -10.14 -23.47 6.61
CA PHE A 425 -9.25 -22.30 6.53
C PHE A 425 -7.81 -22.67 6.91
N ASP A 426 -7.61 -23.30 8.08
CA ASP A 426 -6.27 -23.61 8.58
C ASP A 426 -5.48 -24.50 7.60
N SER A 427 -6.10 -25.55 7.08
CA SER A 427 -5.44 -26.43 6.10
C SER A 427 -5.17 -25.76 4.76
N SER A 428 -6.00 -24.81 4.37
CA SER A 428 -5.80 -24.02 3.15
C SER A 428 -4.72 -22.96 3.34
N MET A 429 -4.73 -22.26 4.48
CA MET A 429 -3.69 -21.29 4.83
C MET A 429 -2.31 -21.95 4.89
N GLN A 430 -2.19 -23.09 5.59
CA GLN A 430 -0.96 -23.87 5.67
C GLN A 430 -0.33 -24.17 4.30
N LYS A 431 -1.16 -24.53 3.30
CA LYS A 431 -0.69 -24.77 1.93
C LYS A 431 -0.25 -23.49 1.22
N ARG A 432 -0.94 -22.38 1.48
CA ARG A 432 -0.64 -21.09 0.84
C ARG A 432 0.64 -20.48 1.37
N LEU A 433 0.91 -20.62 2.65
CA LEU A 433 2.15 -20.16 3.26
C LEU A 433 3.38 -20.81 2.63
N GLY A 434 3.28 -22.06 2.14
CA GLY A 434 4.36 -22.75 1.43
C GLY A 434 4.82 -22.06 0.14
N TYR A 435 4.01 -21.19 -0.46
CA TYR A 435 4.43 -20.39 -1.62
C TYR A 435 5.39 -19.27 -1.24
N PHE A 436 5.34 -18.79 0.00
CA PHE A 436 6.19 -17.72 0.50
C PHE A 436 7.40 -18.27 1.26
N SER A 437 7.18 -19.27 2.12
CA SER A 437 8.24 -19.85 2.96
C SER A 437 9.37 -20.52 2.17
N ARG A 438 9.13 -20.90 0.90
CA ARG A 438 10.13 -21.46 0.01
C ARG A 438 11.30 -20.53 -0.32
N TYR A 439 11.16 -19.21 -0.06
CA TYR A 439 12.18 -18.19 -0.29
C TYR A 439 13.01 -17.93 0.96
N ASP A 440 14.34 -17.96 0.83
CA ASP A 440 15.25 -17.80 1.96
C ASP A 440 15.21 -16.40 2.59
N ASN A 441 14.88 -15.39 1.81
CA ASN A 441 14.71 -14.01 2.28
C ASN A 441 13.36 -13.74 2.97
N ILE A 442 12.52 -14.76 3.13
CA ILE A 442 11.29 -14.69 3.93
C ILE A 442 11.47 -15.59 5.14
N LYS A 443 11.58 -15.02 6.34
CA LYS A 443 11.91 -15.74 7.57
C LYS A 443 10.68 -16.22 8.37
N GLY A 444 9.51 -15.72 8.06
CA GLY A 444 8.26 -16.04 8.72
C GLY A 444 7.25 -14.91 8.55
N GLY A 445 6.22 -14.89 9.39
CA GLY A 445 5.21 -13.85 9.26
C GLY A 445 4.19 -13.77 10.38
N ILE A 446 3.42 -12.69 10.32
CA ILE A 446 2.29 -12.41 11.19
C ILE A 446 1.01 -12.46 10.36
N LEU A 447 -0.03 -13.12 10.88
CA LEU A 447 -1.33 -13.18 10.23
C LEU A 447 -2.36 -12.36 11.01
N GLN A 448 -2.83 -11.30 10.39
CA GLN A 448 -3.98 -10.51 10.81
C GLN A 448 -5.22 -11.15 10.19
N LEU A 449 -6.08 -11.74 11.01
CA LEU A 449 -7.22 -12.52 10.54
C LEU A 449 -8.53 -12.00 11.11
N ASP A 450 -9.44 -11.56 10.25
CA ASP A 450 -10.82 -11.27 10.63
C ASP A 450 -11.57 -12.59 11.01
N PRO A 451 -12.56 -12.52 11.92
CA PRO A 451 -13.06 -11.37 12.65
C PRO A 451 -12.22 -11.00 13.88
N ASN A 452 -12.74 -10.11 14.73
CA ASN A 452 -12.18 -9.63 16.01
C ASN A 452 -10.98 -8.68 15.82
N ASP A 453 -11.14 -7.69 14.94
CA ASP A 453 -10.15 -6.63 14.76
C ASP A 453 -8.75 -7.22 14.51
N TYR A 454 -8.66 -8.13 13.53
CA TYR A 454 -7.47 -8.89 13.12
C TYR A 454 -7.01 -10.01 14.07
N ALA A 455 -7.64 -10.20 15.23
CA ALA A 455 -7.29 -11.23 16.19
C ALA A 455 -8.13 -12.53 16.08
N GLY A 456 -8.83 -12.74 14.99
CA GLY A 456 -9.67 -13.93 14.76
C GLY A 456 -8.87 -15.24 14.73
N GLY A 457 -7.57 -15.17 14.47
CA GLY A 457 -6.65 -16.30 14.55
C GLY A 457 -6.36 -16.78 15.99
N GLY A 458 -6.51 -15.90 17.00
CA GLY A 458 -6.40 -16.25 18.41
C GLY A 458 -5.02 -16.70 18.85
N GLY A 459 -3.92 -16.29 18.19
CA GLY A 459 -2.57 -16.64 18.56
C GLY A 459 -2.10 -18.03 18.07
N ARG A 460 -2.71 -18.57 17.00
CA ARG A 460 -2.26 -19.83 16.37
C ARG A 460 -0.89 -19.67 15.72
N VAL A 461 -0.19 -20.79 15.54
CA VAL A 461 1.01 -20.84 14.69
C VAL A 461 0.86 -21.89 13.60
N TYR A 462 1.32 -21.52 12.41
CA TYR A 462 1.54 -22.43 11.28
C TYR A 462 3.04 -22.50 11.02
N PHE A 463 3.57 -23.71 10.81
CA PHE A 463 4.94 -23.87 10.34
C PHE A 463 4.95 -24.28 8.87
N SER A 464 5.75 -23.60 8.08
CA SER A 464 5.96 -23.93 6.67
C SER A 464 7.44 -23.80 6.35
N ASP A 465 8.05 -24.89 5.84
CA ASP A 465 9.50 -25.02 5.64
C ASP A 465 10.30 -24.60 6.91
N ASP A 466 9.83 -25.09 8.07
CA ASP A 466 10.32 -24.76 9.42
C ASP A 466 10.14 -23.31 9.88
N LYS A 467 9.65 -22.42 9.04
CA LYS A 467 9.42 -21.01 9.36
C LYS A 467 8.08 -20.80 10.06
N PRO A 468 8.03 -20.01 11.15
CA PRO A 468 6.81 -19.75 11.90
C PRO A 468 5.97 -18.64 11.27
N PHE A 469 4.66 -18.86 11.21
CA PHE A 469 3.66 -17.86 10.86
C PHE A 469 2.65 -17.80 11.99
N VAL A 470 2.73 -16.72 12.79
CA VAL A 470 1.94 -16.56 14.02
C VAL A 470 0.76 -15.64 13.76
N THR A 471 -0.43 -16.04 14.19
CA THR A 471 -1.59 -15.16 14.09
C THR A 471 -1.59 -14.14 15.23
N VAL A 472 -2.13 -12.95 14.96
CA VAL A 472 -2.44 -11.98 16.00
C VAL A 472 -3.30 -12.65 17.07
N GLY A 473 -2.84 -12.59 18.31
CA GLY A 473 -3.49 -13.19 19.48
C GLY A 473 -4.28 -12.18 20.31
N PHE A 474 -4.02 -10.89 20.09
CA PHE A 474 -4.69 -9.79 20.77
C PHE A 474 -4.68 -8.53 19.92
N SER A 475 -5.80 -7.78 19.92
CA SER A 475 -5.90 -6.51 19.20
C SER A 475 -6.10 -5.36 20.18
N LEU A 476 -5.18 -4.41 20.14
CA LEU A 476 -5.29 -3.15 20.86
C LEU A 476 -5.92 -2.10 19.92
N TRP A 477 -7.21 -2.29 19.70
CA TRP A 477 -8.06 -1.43 18.87
C TRP A 477 -9.30 -1.05 19.68
N HIS A 478 -9.51 0.24 19.92
CA HIS A 478 -10.68 0.66 20.67
C HIS A 478 -11.98 0.42 19.87
N PRO A 479 -12.99 -0.25 20.44
CA PRO A 479 -14.19 -0.67 19.69
C PRO A 479 -15.01 0.48 19.09
N SER A 480 -14.85 1.71 19.59
CA SER A 480 -15.52 2.90 19.01
C SER A 480 -14.90 3.35 17.69
N GLY A 481 -13.67 2.91 17.36
CA GLY A 481 -12.90 3.47 16.25
C GLY A 481 -12.44 4.92 16.46
N ASP A 482 -12.54 5.47 17.67
CA ASP A 482 -12.25 6.87 17.99
C ASP A 482 -11.16 6.96 19.07
N ALA A 483 -10.02 7.54 18.71
CA ALA A 483 -8.89 7.74 19.63
C ALA A 483 -9.26 8.56 20.88
N ALA A 484 -10.20 9.48 20.77
CA ALA A 484 -10.66 10.28 21.91
C ALA A 484 -11.39 9.47 23.00
N GLN A 485 -11.74 8.22 22.72
CA GLN A 485 -12.37 7.30 23.68
C GLN A 485 -11.37 6.40 24.39
N VAL A 486 -10.11 6.37 23.97
CA VAL A 486 -9.05 5.61 24.64
C VAL A 486 -8.75 6.29 25.98
N SER A 487 -8.77 5.49 27.04
CA SER A 487 -8.52 5.98 28.41
C SER A 487 -7.52 5.06 29.12
N ASN A 488 -6.85 5.63 30.12
CA ASN A 488 -5.91 4.85 30.96
C ASN A 488 -6.60 3.66 31.62
N ASP A 489 -7.85 3.80 32.06
CA ASP A 489 -8.60 2.68 32.67
C ASP A 489 -8.83 1.56 31.65
N TRP A 490 -9.24 1.89 30.42
CA TRP A 490 -9.41 0.91 29.36
C TRP A 490 -8.07 0.24 29.00
N LEU A 491 -6.98 0.99 28.87
CA LEU A 491 -5.64 0.44 28.59
C LEU A 491 -5.16 -0.51 29.71
N ALA A 492 -5.40 -0.15 30.99
CA ALA A 492 -5.09 -1.02 32.11
C ALA A 492 -5.92 -2.32 32.11
N GLU A 493 -7.20 -2.26 31.73
CA GLU A 493 -8.02 -3.45 31.53
C GLU A 493 -7.48 -4.34 30.41
N GLN A 494 -6.99 -3.76 29.30
CA GLN A 494 -6.37 -4.51 28.22
C GLN A 494 -5.06 -5.19 28.69
N ALA A 495 -4.21 -4.46 29.43
CA ALA A 495 -2.97 -5.02 29.99
C ALA A 495 -3.23 -6.18 30.96
N ALA A 496 -4.29 -6.10 31.78
CA ALA A 496 -4.67 -7.19 32.68
C ALA A 496 -5.02 -8.49 31.93
N ILE A 497 -5.53 -8.42 30.69
CA ILE A 497 -5.79 -9.61 29.86
C ILE A 497 -4.47 -10.27 29.46
N ILE A 498 -3.46 -9.48 29.11
CA ILE A 498 -2.13 -9.99 28.77
C ILE A 498 -1.43 -10.57 29.99
N ASN A 499 -1.48 -9.88 31.15
CA ASN A 499 -0.89 -10.35 32.41
C ASN A 499 -1.45 -11.70 32.89
N ALA A 500 -2.67 -12.05 32.46
CA ALA A 500 -3.29 -13.34 32.77
C ALA A 500 -2.88 -14.49 31.83
N LYS A 501 -2.05 -14.23 30.82
CA LYS A 501 -1.59 -15.25 29.88
C LYS A 501 -0.56 -16.21 30.53
N PRO A 502 -0.48 -17.47 30.08
CA PRO A 502 0.46 -18.46 30.68
C PRO A 502 1.90 -18.17 30.25
N ALA A 503 2.83 -18.42 31.18
CA ALA A 503 4.27 -18.43 30.89
C ALA A 503 4.70 -19.86 30.51
N ASP A 504 4.54 -20.25 29.25
CA ASP A 504 4.94 -21.55 28.73
C ASP A 504 5.65 -21.45 27.39
N ILE A 505 6.96 -21.27 27.41
CA ILE A 505 7.79 -21.11 26.21
C ILE A 505 7.83 -22.36 25.30
N LYS A 506 7.32 -23.52 25.76
CA LYS A 506 7.30 -24.75 24.95
C LYS A 506 6.03 -24.92 24.13
N THR A 507 5.08 -24.03 24.30
CA THR A 507 3.83 -24.01 23.54
C THR A 507 3.58 -22.60 23.00
N ILE A 508 2.78 -22.49 21.92
CA ILE A 508 2.42 -21.18 21.36
C ILE A 508 1.64 -20.32 22.38
N GLY A 509 1.04 -20.93 23.40
CA GLY A 509 0.35 -20.22 24.47
C GLY A 509 1.25 -19.29 25.30
N GLY A 510 2.57 -19.49 25.29
CA GLY A 510 3.56 -18.61 25.94
C GLY A 510 3.89 -17.34 25.16
N TYR A 511 3.32 -17.16 23.98
CA TYR A 511 3.62 -16.07 23.06
C TYR A 511 2.35 -15.35 22.60
N THR A 512 2.39 -14.03 22.51
CA THR A 512 1.27 -13.25 21.97
C THR A 512 1.77 -12.14 21.04
N VAL A 513 1.27 -12.13 19.81
CA VAL A 513 1.39 -10.97 18.93
C VAL A 513 0.21 -10.04 19.20
N ILE A 514 0.51 -8.79 19.57
CA ILE A 514 -0.46 -7.71 19.77
C ILE A 514 -0.46 -6.84 18.53
N ASN A 515 -1.61 -6.75 17.85
CA ASN A 515 -1.84 -5.76 16.80
C ASN A 515 -2.28 -4.45 17.42
N VAL A 516 -1.62 -3.35 17.07
CA VAL A 516 -1.99 -1.99 17.47
C VAL A 516 -2.52 -1.25 16.24
N HIS A 517 -3.72 -0.68 16.38
CA HIS A 517 -4.31 0.11 15.30
C HIS A 517 -3.99 1.60 15.49
N PRO A 518 -3.18 2.22 14.59
CA PRO A 518 -2.64 3.56 14.79
C PRO A 518 -3.70 4.68 14.83
N TRP A 519 -4.88 4.44 14.23
CA TRP A 519 -5.99 5.39 14.25
C TRP A 519 -6.68 5.53 15.61
N THR A 520 -6.48 4.58 16.53
CA THR A 520 -7.11 4.58 17.85
C THR A 520 -6.14 4.62 18.99
N VAL A 521 -4.98 4.01 18.88
CA VAL A 521 -3.99 3.90 19.95
C VAL A 521 -2.67 4.52 19.50
N GLY A 522 -2.39 5.68 20.04
CA GLY A 522 -1.14 6.40 19.76
C GLY A 522 0.05 5.85 20.59
N PRO A 523 1.25 6.40 20.35
CA PRO A 523 2.47 5.99 21.07
C PRO A 523 2.41 6.21 22.59
N ASP A 524 1.83 7.31 23.04
CA ASP A 524 1.68 7.61 24.47
C ASP A 524 0.72 6.63 25.16
N ASP A 525 -0.37 6.24 24.45
CA ASP A 525 -1.30 5.23 24.92
C ASP A 525 -0.63 3.87 25.02
N LEU A 526 0.19 3.52 24.01
CA LEU A 526 0.97 2.29 24.02
C LEU A 526 1.99 2.28 25.17
N ALA A 527 2.71 3.38 25.38
CA ALA A 527 3.65 3.50 26.51
C ALA A 527 2.93 3.28 27.85
N TYR A 528 1.73 3.86 28.00
CA TYR A 528 0.93 3.62 29.20
C TYR A 528 0.50 2.15 29.32
N PHE A 529 -0.02 1.54 28.26
CA PHE A 529 -0.39 0.12 28.23
C PHE A 529 0.78 -0.77 28.66
N VAL A 530 1.97 -0.56 28.08
CA VAL A 530 3.17 -1.33 28.41
C VAL A 530 3.57 -1.13 29.88
N SER A 531 3.42 0.07 30.42
CA SER A 531 3.70 0.34 31.85
C SER A 531 2.77 -0.40 32.83
N GLN A 532 1.66 -0.96 32.33
CA GLN A 532 0.71 -1.74 33.13
C GLN A 532 0.93 -3.27 33.00
N LEU A 533 1.93 -3.69 32.21
CA LEU A 533 2.30 -5.10 32.13
C LEU A 533 3.08 -5.50 33.39
N ASP A 534 2.81 -6.70 33.90
CA ASP A 534 3.45 -7.25 35.07
C ASP A 534 4.86 -7.77 34.76
N ASP A 535 5.69 -7.96 35.79
CA ASP A 535 7.05 -8.53 35.68
C ASP A 535 7.07 -9.93 35.00
N GLY A 536 5.94 -10.63 34.96
CA GLY A 536 5.77 -11.93 34.30
C GLY A 536 5.59 -11.83 32.78
N VAL A 537 5.48 -10.61 32.22
CA VAL A 537 5.36 -10.36 30.77
C VAL A 537 6.59 -9.66 30.27
N GLU A 538 7.14 -10.09 29.15
CA GLU A 538 8.27 -9.46 28.49
C GLU A 538 7.92 -9.07 27.06
N VAL A 539 8.16 -7.80 26.72
CA VAL A 539 7.98 -7.30 25.36
C VAL A 539 9.29 -7.44 24.61
N ILE A 540 9.24 -8.16 23.49
CA ILE A 540 10.39 -8.39 22.60
C ILE A 540 10.02 -7.95 21.17
N ALA A 541 11.02 -7.81 20.31
CA ALA A 541 10.79 -7.51 18.89
C ALA A 541 10.12 -8.72 18.19
N VAL A 542 9.43 -8.47 17.07
CA VAL A 542 8.68 -9.53 16.37
C VAL A 542 9.60 -10.60 15.77
N ASP A 543 10.77 -10.22 15.32
CA ASP A 543 11.82 -11.11 14.83
C ASP A 543 12.31 -12.04 15.96
N GLU A 544 12.58 -11.49 17.15
CA GLU A 544 12.92 -12.27 18.33
C GLU A 544 11.79 -13.23 18.72
N LEU A 545 10.52 -12.79 18.67
CA LEU A 545 9.39 -13.65 18.97
C LEU A 545 9.27 -14.82 17.98
N LEU A 546 9.42 -14.55 16.69
CA LEU A 546 9.36 -15.62 15.68
C LEU A 546 10.49 -16.62 15.88
N ALA A 547 11.73 -16.17 16.20
CA ALA A 547 12.82 -17.07 16.53
C ALA A 547 12.56 -17.90 17.79
N ALA A 548 12.06 -17.24 18.80
CA ALA A 548 11.72 -17.94 20.02
C ALA A 548 10.68 -19.04 19.77
N VAL A 549 9.69 -18.77 18.92
CA VAL A 549 8.69 -19.76 18.50
C VAL A 549 9.34 -20.87 17.69
N GLU A 550 10.19 -20.56 16.71
CA GLU A 550 10.92 -21.54 15.91
C GLU A 550 11.78 -22.48 16.79
N GLN A 551 12.51 -21.92 17.74
CA GLN A 551 13.42 -22.69 18.60
C GLN A 551 12.71 -23.56 19.67
N ASN A 552 11.55 -23.13 20.15
CA ASN A 552 10.96 -23.71 21.36
C ASN A 552 9.62 -24.43 21.15
N VAL A 553 8.85 -24.07 20.12
CA VAL A 553 7.53 -24.66 19.86
C VAL A 553 7.67 -25.79 18.84
N PRO A 554 6.97 -26.92 18.96
CA PRO A 554 6.99 -27.97 17.94
C PRO A 554 6.58 -27.47 16.58
N HIS A 555 7.30 -27.87 15.51
CA HIS A 555 7.07 -27.42 14.13
C HIS A 555 5.81 -28.04 13.51
N GLU A 556 4.69 -27.83 14.14
CA GLU A 556 3.37 -28.26 13.67
C GLU A 556 2.33 -27.16 13.91
N PHE A 557 1.19 -27.26 13.24
CA PHE A 557 0.08 -26.35 13.51
C PHE A 557 -0.36 -26.48 14.97
N ALA A 558 -0.35 -25.37 15.70
CA ALA A 558 -0.76 -25.34 17.11
C ALA A 558 -1.68 -24.14 17.42
N GLN A 559 -2.53 -24.33 18.42
CA GLN A 559 -3.40 -23.31 19.01
C GLN A 559 -3.04 -23.14 20.48
N PRO A 560 -3.17 -21.92 21.05
CA PRO A 560 -2.93 -21.66 22.47
C PRO A 560 -3.83 -22.46 23.40
#